data_37b25bb90da138bd2d05b163b3695f72
#
_entry.id   37b25bb90da138bd2d05b163b3695f72
#
_cell.length_a   1.000
_cell.length_b   1.000
_cell.length_c   1.000
_cell.angle_alpha   90.00
_cell.angle_beta   90.00
_cell.angle_gamma   90.00
#
_symmetry.space_group_name_H-M   'P 1'
#
loop_
_entity.id
_entity.type
_entity.pdbx_description
1 polymer ?
#
loop_
_entity_poly.entity_id
_entity_poly.type
_entity_poly.pdbx_seq_one_letter_code
_entity_poly.pdbx_strand_id
1 'polypeptide(L)'
;AKTHRFQEVSRMDKERARRLFLTAFFLFALANGLSGSIISNYFKDVFQVDSVQRGLLEIPRELPGVVGVFVIAALPSLGNVSLSVLGFALYCVGLLVLGLFSPGYFVMQLFVFTYSLGDHMVMPIRDAIAMDLADEGKTGTFLGRYRGMMTLGSMLASALVFVGFRVGFFYFRTGVIPSFCAALV
;
A
#
# COMPACT_ATOMS: atom_id res chain seq x y z
N ALA A 1 -14.84 2.61 -41.46
CA ALA A 1 -13.37 2.62 -41.20
C ALA A 1 -12.97 3.55 -40.07
N LYS A 2 -13.51 4.79 -39.94
CA LYS A 2 -13.16 5.70 -38.82
C LYS A 2 -13.64 5.18 -37.46
N THR A 3 -14.85 4.64 -37.37
CA THR A 3 -15.43 4.11 -36.12
C THR A 3 -14.64 2.90 -35.60
N HIS A 4 -14.20 2.01 -36.47
CA HIS A 4 -13.40 0.84 -36.10
C HIS A 4 -12.02 1.24 -35.52
N ARG A 5 -11.40 2.25 -36.12
CA ARG A 5 -10.11 2.77 -35.66
C ARG A 5 -10.19 3.47 -34.29
N PHE A 6 -11.28 4.20 -34.03
CA PHE A 6 -11.52 4.80 -32.70
C PHE A 6 -11.76 3.75 -31.61
N GLN A 7 -12.49 2.68 -31.93
CA GLN A 7 -12.71 1.57 -31.00
C GLN A 7 -11.43 0.79 -30.71
N GLU A 8 -10.57 0.62 -31.68
CA GLU A 8 -9.28 -0.06 -31.54
C GLU A 8 -8.29 0.73 -30.66
N VAL A 9 -8.18 2.05 -30.87
CA VAL A 9 -7.36 2.95 -30.06
C VAL A 9 -7.86 2.97 -28.60
N SER A 10 -9.18 3.14 -28.40
CA SER A 10 -9.78 3.10 -27.05
C SER A 10 -9.56 1.77 -26.34
N ARG A 11 -9.58 0.66 -27.05
CA ARG A 11 -9.32 -0.69 -26.51
C ARG A 11 -7.85 -0.88 -26.12
N MET A 12 -6.93 -0.41 -26.95
CA MET A 12 -5.49 -0.47 -26.65
C MET A 12 -5.13 0.40 -25.44
N ASP A 13 -5.73 1.58 -25.30
CA ASP A 13 -5.52 2.46 -24.15
C ASP A 13 -6.05 1.82 -22.86
N LYS A 14 -7.19 1.15 -22.91
CA LYS A 14 -7.77 0.43 -21.78
C LYS A 14 -6.91 -0.76 -21.36
N GLU A 15 -6.38 -1.53 -22.29
CA GLU A 15 -5.47 -2.65 -22.01
C GLU A 15 -4.15 -2.16 -21.40
N ARG A 16 -3.61 -1.05 -21.87
CA ARG A 16 -2.42 -0.42 -21.29
C ARG A 16 -2.70 0.06 -19.87
N ALA A 17 -3.82 0.72 -19.64
CA ALA A 17 -4.25 1.17 -18.31
C ALA A 17 -4.41 0.00 -17.34
N ARG A 18 -5.01 -1.12 -17.78
CA ARG A 18 -5.13 -2.36 -16.99
C ARG A 18 -3.76 -2.93 -16.59
N ARG A 19 -2.82 -2.98 -17.53
CA ARG A 19 -1.46 -3.49 -17.23
C ARG A 19 -0.74 -2.60 -16.24
N LEU A 20 -0.80 -1.28 -16.41
CA LEU A 20 -0.21 -0.32 -15.47
C LEU A 20 -0.83 -0.44 -14.08
N PHE A 21 -2.17 -0.51 -14.01
CA PHE A 21 -2.89 -0.72 -12.76
C PHE A 21 -2.44 -2.01 -12.05
N LEU A 22 -2.45 -3.14 -12.77
CA LEU A 22 -2.06 -4.43 -12.19
C LEU A 22 -0.60 -4.42 -11.72
N THR A 23 0.32 -3.81 -12.48
CA THR A 23 1.73 -3.71 -12.10
C THR A 23 1.91 -2.85 -10.87
N ALA A 24 1.32 -1.64 -10.84
CA ALA A 24 1.43 -0.71 -9.72
C ALA A 24 0.89 -1.34 -8.42
N PHE A 25 -0.29 -1.95 -8.48
CA PHE A 25 -0.89 -2.56 -7.29
C PHE A 25 -0.25 -3.89 -6.90
N PHE A 26 0.38 -4.62 -7.82
CA PHE A 26 1.21 -5.77 -7.46
C PHE A 26 2.46 -5.33 -6.68
N LEU A 27 3.16 -4.29 -7.14
CA LEU A 27 4.30 -3.71 -6.42
C LEU A 27 3.89 -3.18 -5.05
N PHE A 28 2.75 -2.50 -4.96
CA PHE A 28 2.19 -2.08 -3.69
C PHE A 28 1.86 -3.26 -2.76
N ALA A 29 1.31 -4.35 -3.29
CA ALA A 29 1.03 -5.56 -2.52
C ALA A 29 2.31 -6.22 -1.97
N LEU A 30 3.41 -6.20 -2.76
CA LEU A 30 4.72 -6.64 -2.27
C LEU A 30 5.20 -5.75 -1.12
N ALA A 31 5.15 -4.42 -1.27
CA ALA A 31 5.56 -3.47 -0.24
C ALA A 31 4.72 -3.62 1.05
N ASN A 32 3.40 -3.73 0.91
CA ASN A 32 2.48 -3.92 2.01
C ASN A 32 2.69 -5.28 2.71
N GLY A 33 2.93 -6.34 1.95
CA GLY A 33 3.25 -7.67 2.49
C GLY A 33 4.60 -7.69 3.23
N LEU A 34 5.62 -7.00 2.72
CA LEU A 34 6.91 -6.84 3.39
C LEU A 34 6.74 -6.09 4.72
N SER A 35 6.13 -4.90 4.69
CA SER A 35 5.93 -4.09 5.89
C SER A 35 5.04 -4.79 6.92
N GLY A 36 3.92 -5.36 6.50
CA GLY A 36 2.98 -6.06 7.37
C GLY A 36 3.59 -7.27 8.08
N SER A 37 4.54 -7.97 7.41
CA SER A 37 5.21 -9.14 7.98
C SER A 37 6.23 -8.80 9.06
N ILE A 38 6.76 -7.58 9.08
CA ILE A 38 7.87 -7.19 9.96
C ILE A 38 7.53 -6.09 10.96
N ILE A 39 6.53 -5.25 10.68
CA ILE A 39 6.27 -4.01 11.41
C ILE A 39 6.07 -4.25 12.92
N SER A 40 5.37 -5.30 13.28
CA SER A 40 5.12 -5.66 14.69
C SER A 40 6.40 -6.05 15.44
N ASN A 41 7.26 -6.83 14.79
CA ASN A 41 8.55 -7.22 15.37
C ASN A 41 9.53 -6.05 15.38
N TYR A 42 9.49 -5.22 14.33
CA TYR A 42 10.25 -3.98 14.26
C TYR A 42 9.94 -3.04 15.44
N PHE A 43 8.66 -2.83 15.77
CA PHE A 43 8.28 -2.02 16.92
C PHE A 43 8.79 -2.61 18.24
N LYS A 44 8.72 -3.93 18.39
CA LYS A 44 9.24 -4.61 19.59
C LYS A 44 10.76 -4.48 19.70
N ASP A 45 11.48 -4.74 18.62
CA ASP A 45 12.94 -4.88 18.69
C ASP A 45 13.67 -3.52 18.61
N VAL A 46 13.13 -2.56 17.87
CA VAL A 46 13.74 -1.23 17.69
C VAL A 46 13.24 -0.23 18.76
N PHE A 47 11.92 -0.22 19.02
CA PHE A 47 11.31 0.75 19.94
C PHE A 47 11.04 0.20 21.34
N GLN A 48 11.35 -1.09 21.59
CA GLN A 48 11.16 -1.74 22.89
C GLN A 48 9.71 -1.64 23.40
N VAL A 49 8.74 -1.68 22.47
CA VAL A 49 7.31 -1.51 22.75
C VAL A 49 6.80 -2.70 23.55
N ASP A 50 6.24 -2.46 24.73
CA ASP A 50 5.59 -3.46 25.56
C ASP A 50 4.19 -3.85 25.04
N SER A 51 3.53 -4.81 25.70
CA SER A 51 2.24 -5.33 25.29
C SER A 51 1.14 -4.28 25.35
N VAL A 52 1.17 -3.35 26.30
CA VAL A 52 0.19 -2.26 26.48
C VAL A 52 0.40 -1.21 25.39
N GLN A 53 1.64 -0.77 25.21
CA GLN A 53 2.03 0.17 24.15
C GLN A 53 1.69 -0.37 22.76
N ARG A 54 1.85 -1.69 22.55
CA ARG A 54 1.46 -2.35 21.30
C ARG A 54 -0.06 -2.26 21.06
N GLY A 55 -0.87 -2.45 22.09
CA GLY A 55 -2.31 -2.23 22.00
C GLY A 55 -2.67 -0.79 21.66
N LEU A 56 -1.96 0.18 22.26
CA LEU A 56 -2.15 1.61 21.96
C LEU A 56 -1.74 2.00 20.53
N LEU A 57 -0.77 1.28 19.93
CA LEU A 57 -0.36 1.52 18.54
C LEU A 57 -1.45 1.14 17.51
N GLU A 58 -2.42 0.33 17.88
CA GLU A 58 -3.56 0.05 17.00
C GLU A 58 -4.43 1.30 16.76
N ILE A 59 -4.44 2.27 17.70
CA ILE A 59 -5.18 3.53 17.52
C ILE A 59 -4.63 4.33 16.33
N PRO A 60 -3.35 4.74 16.27
CA PRO A 60 -2.81 5.46 15.12
C PRO A 60 -2.75 4.59 13.85
N ARG A 61 -2.87 3.27 13.95
CA ARG A 61 -2.90 2.37 12.82
C ARG A 61 -4.29 2.22 12.19
N GLU A 62 -5.36 2.22 12.98
CA GLU A 62 -6.72 2.00 12.50
C GLU A 62 -7.55 3.29 12.37
N LEU A 63 -7.27 4.31 13.19
CA LEU A 63 -7.94 5.62 13.11
C LEU A 63 -7.88 6.25 11.70
N PRO A 64 -6.78 6.11 10.93
CA PRO A 64 -6.71 6.57 9.55
C PRO A 64 -7.79 5.99 8.63
N GLY A 65 -8.34 4.82 8.93
CA GLY A 65 -9.46 4.25 8.17
C GLY A 65 -10.70 5.16 8.18
N VAL A 66 -10.97 5.80 9.33
CA VAL A 66 -12.05 6.79 9.46
C VAL A 66 -11.63 8.14 8.86
N VAL A 67 -10.44 8.63 9.21
CA VAL A 67 -9.93 9.93 8.74
C VAL A 67 -9.77 9.95 7.22
N GLY A 68 -9.32 8.87 6.61
CA GLY A 68 -9.13 8.74 5.16
C GLY A 68 -10.41 9.01 4.36
N VAL A 69 -11.57 8.60 4.87
CA VAL A 69 -12.87 8.89 4.23
C VAL A 69 -13.11 10.41 4.15
N PHE A 70 -12.84 11.13 5.24
CA PHE A 70 -13.00 12.58 5.27
C PHE A 70 -11.96 13.29 4.40
N VAL A 71 -10.72 12.80 4.36
CA VAL A 71 -9.67 13.35 3.49
C VAL A 71 -10.05 13.19 2.03
N ILE A 72 -10.52 12.02 1.61
CA ILE A 72 -10.98 11.78 0.23
C ILE A 72 -12.18 12.68 -0.09
N ALA A 73 -13.16 12.78 0.81
CA ALA A 73 -14.33 13.61 0.63
C ALA A 73 -14.02 15.12 0.57
N ALA A 74 -12.96 15.58 1.25
CA ALA A 74 -12.49 16.97 1.22
C ALA A 74 -11.73 17.34 -0.07
N LEU A 75 -11.36 16.36 -0.90
CA LEU A 75 -10.56 16.54 -2.12
C LEU A 75 -11.35 16.14 -3.40
N PRO A 76 -12.57 16.63 -3.60
CA PRO A 76 -13.44 16.19 -4.71
C PRO A 76 -12.91 16.58 -6.10
N SER A 77 -11.99 17.54 -6.17
CA SER A 77 -11.33 17.97 -7.41
C SER A 77 -10.23 17.04 -7.88
N LEU A 78 -9.76 16.14 -7.01
CA LEU A 78 -8.74 15.16 -7.37
C LEU A 78 -9.39 13.88 -7.90
N GLY A 79 -8.94 13.46 -9.08
CA GLY A 79 -9.33 12.15 -9.62
C GLY A 79 -8.70 10.98 -8.86
N ASN A 80 -9.26 9.78 -9.04
CA ASN A 80 -8.83 8.56 -8.36
C ASN A 80 -7.32 8.29 -8.47
N VAL A 81 -6.71 8.57 -9.64
CA VAL A 81 -5.26 8.38 -9.84
C VAL A 81 -4.45 9.34 -8.95
N SER A 82 -4.82 10.63 -8.90
CA SER A 82 -4.13 11.63 -8.08
C SER A 82 -4.27 11.33 -6.58
N LEU A 83 -5.44 10.87 -6.14
CA LEU A 83 -5.67 10.43 -4.77
C LEU A 83 -4.84 9.18 -4.43
N SER A 84 -4.68 8.24 -5.38
CA SER A 84 -3.79 7.08 -5.19
C SER A 84 -2.34 7.51 -5.03
N VAL A 85 -1.86 8.44 -5.87
CA VAL A 85 -0.49 8.98 -5.76
C VAL A 85 -0.28 9.66 -4.41
N LEU A 86 -1.25 10.43 -3.92
CA LEU A 86 -1.19 11.03 -2.58
C LEU A 86 -1.12 9.96 -1.49
N GLY A 87 -1.95 8.92 -1.59
CA GLY A 87 -1.94 7.80 -0.64
C GLY A 87 -0.59 7.06 -0.64
N PHE A 88 -0.04 6.76 -1.81
CA PHE A 88 1.29 6.17 -1.92
C PHE A 88 2.39 7.07 -1.36
N ALA A 89 2.33 8.38 -1.59
CA ALA A 89 3.29 9.32 -1.03
C ALA A 89 3.26 9.34 0.50
N LEU A 90 2.06 9.36 1.10
CA LEU A 90 1.90 9.27 2.56
C LEU A 90 2.43 7.94 3.11
N TYR A 91 2.13 6.83 2.43
CA TYR A 91 2.64 5.50 2.79
C TYR A 91 4.16 5.46 2.77
N CYS A 92 4.79 5.94 1.69
CA CYS A 92 6.24 6.02 1.55
C CYS A 92 6.89 6.92 2.62
N VAL A 93 6.37 8.13 2.81
CA VAL A 93 6.92 9.08 3.81
C VAL A 93 6.87 8.50 5.20
N GLY A 94 5.73 7.90 5.59
CA GLY A 94 5.59 7.26 6.90
C GLY A 94 6.61 6.16 7.13
N LEU A 95 6.76 5.24 6.18
CA LEU A 95 7.72 4.13 6.28
C LEU A 95 9.18 4.60 6.22
N LEU A 96 9.51 5.57 5.35
CA LEU A 96 10.87 6.12 5.25
C LEU A 96 11.32 6.76 6.56
N VAL A 97 10.46 7.57 7.19
CA VAL A 97 10.81 8.21 8.46
C VAL A 97 10.97 7.17 9.57
N LEU A 98 10.07 6.21 9.67
CA LEU A 98 10.19 5.12 10.66
C LEU A 98 11.48 4.32 10.46
N GLY A 99 11.84 4.05 9.21
CA GLY A 99 12.99 3.25 8.90
C GLY A 99 14.32 3.99 9.00
N LEU A 100 14.43 5.21 8.48
CA LEU A 100 15.70 5.95 8.41
C LEU A 100 16.05 6.68 9.69
N PHE A 101 15.06 7.22 10.38
CA PHE A 101 15.30 8.10 11.52
C PHE A 101 15.03 7.46 12.87
N SER A 102 14.33 6.34 12.90
CA SER A 102 13.94 5.64 14.15
C SER A 102 13.53 6.62 15.26
N PRO A 103 12.50 7.45 15.03
CA PRO A 103 12.15 8.55 15.92
C PRO A 103 11.69 8.03 17.28
N GLY A 104 11.71 8.87 18.32
CA GLY A 104 11.17 8.51 19.62
C GLY A 104 9.69 8.09 19.56
N TYR A 105 9.22 7.36 20.57
CA TYR A 105 7.91 6.68 20.60
C TYR A 105 6.72 7.55 20.15
N PHE A 106 6.62 8.80 20.61
CA PHE A 106 5.51 9.70 20.22
C PHE A 106 5.56 10.12 18.74
N VAL A 107 6.77 10.41 18.25
CA VAL A 107 6.97 10.76 16.82
C VAL A 107 6.74 9.54 15.95
N MET A 108 7.16 8.36 16.41
CA MET A 108 6.87 7.08 15.74
C MET A 108 5.37 6.89 15.53
N GLN A 109 4.52 7.17 16.52
CA GLN A 109 3.06 7.06 16.39
C GLN A 109 2.49 7.97 15.29
N LEU A 110 3.03 9.19 15.13
CA LEU A 110 2.64 10.11 14.06
C LEU A 110 2.93 9.51 12.68
N PHE A 111 4.09 8.87 12.50
CA PHE A 111 4.46 8.26 11.22
C PHE A 111 3.79 6.91 10.99
N VAL A 112 3.41 6.18 12.06
CA VAL A 112 2.48 5.05 11.97
C VAL A 112 1.13 5.51 11.43
N PHE A 113 0.58 6.60 11.97
CA PHE A 113 -0.65 7.21 11.45
C PHE A 113 -0.51 7.63 9.98
N THR A 114 0.63 8.25 9.63
CA THR A 114 0.86 8.77 8.27
C THR A 114 0.89 7.64 7.22
N TYR A 115 1.67 6.59 7.44
CA TYR A 115 1.70 5.48 6.47
C TYR A 115 0.36 4.73 6.41
N SER A 116 -0.30 4.57 7.56
CA SER A 116 -1.58 3.91 7.62
C SER A 116 -2.67 4.74 6.93
N LEU A 117 -2.64 6.08 7.04
CA LEU A 117 -3.54 6.95 6.28
C LEU A 117 -3.38 6.74 4.78
N GLY A 118 -2.13 6.64 4.30
CA GLY A 118 -1.86 6.32 2.90
C GLY A 118 -2.46 4.98 2.47
N ASP A 119 -2.25 3.92 3.25
CA ASP A 119 -2.79 2.59 2.98
C ASP A 119 -4.33 2.59 2.93
N HIS A 120 -4.98 3.18 3.94
CA HIS A 120 -6.44 3.25 4.03
C HIS A 120 -7.08 4.13 2.95
N MET A 121 -6.39 5.18 2.48
CA MET A 121 -6.85 5.96 1.33
C MET A 121 -6.79 5.15 0.03
N VAL A 122 -5.72 4.40 -0.18
CA VAL A 122 -5.52 3.60 -1.40
C VAL A 122 -6.57 2.47 -1.52
N MET A 123 -7.02 1.89 -0.41
CA MET A 123 -7.97 0.76 -0.42
C MET A 123 -9.24 1.02 -1.23
N PRO A 124 -10.09 2.02 -0.93
CA PRO A 124 -11.32 2.26 -1.67
C PRO A 124 -11.05 2.78 -3.09
N ILE A 125 -9.99 3.56 -3.27
CA ILE A 125 -9.65 4.17 -4.56
C ILE A 125 -9.22 3.11 -5.58
N ARG A 126 -8.42 2.13 -5.19
CA ARG A 126 -8.02 1.02 -6.06
C ARG A 126 -9.21 0.18 -6.52
N ASP A 127 -10.18 -0.05 -5.63
CA ASP A 127 -11.40 -0.78 -5.98
C ASP A 127 -12.26 0.01 -6.97
N ALA A 128 -12.35 1.34 -6.81
CA ALA A 128 -13.02 2.23 -7.77
C ALA A 128 -12.34 2.19 -9.14
N ILE A 129 -11.01 2.34 -9.19
CA ILE A 129 -10.24 2.24 -10.45
C ILE A 129 -10.42 0.86 -11.10
N ALA A 130 -10.42 -0.21 -10.31
CA ALA A 130 -10.61 -1.56 -10.83
C ALA A 130 -12.01 -1.74 -11.43
N MET A 131 -13.05 -1.14 -10.83
CA MET A 131 -14.41 -1.15 -11.40
C MET A 131 -14.47 -0.40 -12.72
N ASP A 132 -13.83 0.77 -12.83
CA ASP A 132 -13.78 1.57 -14.06
C ASP A 132 -13.02 0.84 -15.19
N LEU A 133 -11.99 0.07 -14.83
CA LEU A 133 -11.21 -0.71 -15.80
C LEU A 133 -11.86 -2.02 -16.22
N ALA A 134 -12.85 -2.50 -15.48
CA ALA A 134 -13.53 -3.75 -15.81
C ALA A 134 -14.32 -3.65 -17.13
N ASP A 135 -14.55 -4.78 -17.78
CA ASP A 135 -15.48 -4.85 -18.89
C ASP A 135 -16.90 -4.92 -18.36
N GLU A 136 -17.85 -4.44 -19.17
CA GLU A 136 -19.27 -4.49 -18.85
C GLU A 136 -19.69 -5.94 -18.52
N GLY A 137 -20.36 -6.13 -17.40
CA GLY A 137 -20.78 -7.43 -16.90
C GLY A 137 -19.67 -8.31 -16.32
N LYS A 138 -18.38 -7.87 -16.32
CA LYS A 138 -17.23 -8.65 -15.81
C LYS A 138 -16.54 -8.02 -14.60
N THR A 139 -17.17 -7.07 -13.95
CA THR A 139 -16.58 -6.33 -12.82
C THR A 139 -16.13 -7.28 -11.69
N GLY A 140 -16.98 -8.22 -11.29
CA GLY A 140 -16.63 -9.20 -10.24
C GLY A 140 -15.44 -10.09 -10.62
N THR A 141 -15.36 -10.49 -11.89
CA THR A 141 -14.24 -11.31 -12.38
C THR A 141 -12.92 -10.52 -12.35
N PHE A 142 -12.94 -9.26 -12.78
CA PHE A 142 -11.75 -8.40 -12.77
C PHE A 142 -11.30 -8.08 -11.33
N LEU A 143 -12.25 -7.72 -10.45
CA LEU A 143 -11.99 -7.51 -9.02
C LEU A 143 -11.40 -8.75 -8.34
N GLY A 144 -11.97 -9.93 -8.56
CA GLY A 144 -11.44 -11.18 -8.04
C GLY A 144 -10.00 -11.47 -8.52
N ARG A 145 -9.74 -11.22 -9.80
CA ARG A 145 -8.42 -11.43 -10.41
C ARG A 145 -7.34 -10.51 -9.83
N TYR A 146 -7.62 -9.21 -9.73
CA TYR A 146 -6.64 -8.28 -9.17
C TYR A 146 -6.43 -8.50 -7.66
N ARG A 147 -7.49 -8.78 -6.90
CA ARG A 147 -7.37 -9.09 -5.47
C ARG A 147 -6.57 -10.38 -5.24
N GLY A 148 -6.82 -11.41 -6.04
CA GLY A 148 -6.02 -12.64 -6.00
C GLY A 148 -4.54 -12.39 -6.29
N MET A 149 -4.25 -11.55 -7.29
CA MET A 149 -2.87 -11.12 -7.61
C MET A 149 -2.23 -10.36 -6.44
N MET A 150 -2.96 -9.45 -5.79
CA MET A 150 -2.46 -8.74 -4.61
C MET A 150 -2.17 -9.69 -3.45
N THR A 151 -3.06 -10.65 -3.18
CA THR A 151 -2.84 -11.68 -2.16
C THR A 151 -1.59 -12.49 -2.45
N LEU A 152 -1.40 -12.92 -3.70
CA LEU A 152 -0.17 -13.62 -4.11
C LEU A 152 1.08 -12.75 -3.92
N GLY A 153 1.03 -11.47 -4.27
CA GLY A 153 2.12 -10.53 -4.04
C GLY A 153 2.48 -10.41 -2.56
N SER A 154 1.48 -10.26 -1.70
CA SER A 154 1.68 -10.20 -0.25
C SER A 154 2.24 -11.51 0.33
N MET A 155 1.77 -12.67 -0.16
CA MET A 155 2.29 -13.99 0.24
C MET A 155 3.76 -14.16 -0.18
N LEU A 156 4.11 -13.77 -1.41
CA LEU A 156 5.49 -13.81 -1.89
C LEU A 156 6.39 -12.90 -1.04
N ALA A 157 5.92 -11.69 -0.71
CA ALA A 157 6.64 -10.77 0.15
C ALA A 157 6.88 -11.37 1.55
N SER A 158 5.87 -11.99 2.16
CA SER A 158 6.00 -12.67 3.46
C SER A 158 6.98 -13.84 3.40
N ALA A 159 6.97 -14.61 2.32
CA ALA A 159 7.94 -15.69 2.10
C ALA A 159 9.37 -15.14 1.96
N LEU A 160 9.56 -14.03 1.23
CA LEU A 160 10.86 -13.35 1.11
C LEU A 160 11.37 -12.85 2.47
N VAL A 161 10.48 -12.28 3.29
CA VAL A 161 10.83 -11.87 4.67
C VAL A 161 11.30 -13.07 5.48
N PHE A 162 10.53 -14.16 5.47
CA PHE A 162 10.90 -15.39 6.18
C PHE A 162 12.28 -15.92 5.76
N VAL A 163 12.51 -16.06 4.45
CA VAL A 163 13.80 -16.51 3.91
C VAL A 163 14.92 -15.53 4.26
N GLY A 164 14.67 -14.21 4.09
CA GLY A 164 15.65 -13.17 4.35
C GLY A 164 16.16 -13.16 5.80
N PHE A 165 15.26 -13.36 6.77
CA PHE A 165 15.65 -13.52 8.18
C PHE A 165 16.34 -14.86 8.44
N ARG A 166 15.89 -15.93 7.81
CA ARG A 166 16.49 -17.27 7.99
C ARG A 166 17.94 -17.34 7.53
N VAL A 167 18.28 -16.65 6.43
CA VAL A 167 19.65 -16.62 5.87
C VAL A 167 20.48 -15.45 6.40
N GLY A 168 19.95 -14.63 7.32
CA GLY A 168 20.65 -13.49 7.90
C GLY A 168 20.82 -12.29 6.97
N PHE A 169 20.03 -12.23 5.88
CA PHE A 169 20.03 -11.09 4.95
C PHE A 169 19.27 -9.88 5.49
N PHE A 170 18.16 -10.11 6.21
CA PHE A 170 17.38 -9.07 6.87
C PHE A 170 17.76 -8.93 8.34
N TYR A 171 17.93 -7.69 8.77
CA TYR A 171 18.15 -7.30 10.17
C TYR A 171 17.12 -6.25 10.56
N PHE A 172 16.60 -6.31 11.80
CA PHE A 172 15.73 -5.26 12.36
C PHE A 172 16.47 -3.95 12.66
N ARG A 173 17.75 -3.86 12.39
CA ARG A 173 18.49 -2.63 12.58
C ARG A 173 18.01 -1.57 11.61
N THR A 174 17.51 -0.50 12.21
CA THR A 174 17.26 0.84 11.67
C THR A 174 17.25 0.98 10.14
N GLY A 175 16.10 1.10 9.57
CA GLY A 175 15.93 1.78 8.31
C GLY A 175 15.94 0.93 7.06
N VAL A 176 16.59 -0.24 7.04
CA VAL A 176 16.75 -1.00 5.79
C VAL A 176 15.43 -1.53 5.26
N ILE A 177 14.61 -2.13 6.15
CA ILE A 177 13.39 -2.80 5.69
C ILE A 177 12.24 -1.83 5.38
N PRO A 178 11.90 -0.84 6.25
CA PRO A 178 10.92 0.17 5.90
C PRO A 178 11.33 1.02 4.71
N SER A 179 12.63 1.36 4.56
CA SER A 179 13.15 2.08 3.40
C SER A 179 13.03 1.28 2.12
N PHE A 180 13.29 -0.02 2.18
CA PHE A 180 13.13 -0.93 1.05
C PHE A 180 11.65 -1.05 0.66
N CYS A 181 10.73 -1.18 1.64
CA CYS A 181 9.30 -1.19 1.39
C CYS A 181 8.83 0.11 0.71
N ALA A 182 9.32 1.26 1.16
CA ALA A 182 8.97 2.55 0.57
C ALA A 182 9.52 2.71 -0.86
N ALA A 183 10.68 2.10 -1.17
CA ALA A 183 11.26 2.16 -2.51
C ALA A 183 10.49 1.32 -3.55
N LEU A 184 9.65 0.37 -3.11
CA LEU A 184 8.83 -0.45 -4.00
C LEU A 184 7.50 0.21 -4.38
N VAL A 185 7.06 1.22 -3.66
CA VAL A 185 5.80 1.96 -3.91
C VAL A 185 6.03 3.14 -4.83
#